data_38024cd1e8d63cb2d84e70c2e53504a1
#
_entry.id   38024cd1e8d63cb2d84e70c2e53504a1
#
_cell.length_a   1.000
_cell.length_b   1.000
_cell.length_c   1.000
_cell.angle_alpha   90.00
_cell.angle_beta   90.00
_cell.angle_gamma   90.00
#
_symmetry.space_group_name_H-M   'P 1'
#
loop_
_entity.id
_entity.type
_entity.pdbx_description
1 polymer ?
#
loop_
_entity_poly.entity_id
_entity_poly.type
_entity_poly.pdbx_seq_one_letter_code
_entity_poly.pdbx_strand_id
1 'polypeptide(L)'
;MDDILAGGNLGKVLDLNATIVNREDLSDELTIFRIRPDADLPEGDWFVPGQYMVIGVNNVTQVELGGVQRPMSIASEPACRDYIEFYIRRVARPESNNPLTHHLFPLPEGERVFLRPKPKGHFTVPGTVGADDDRWKIYVSAGTGLAPFVSIVRDDLTQGRSLNKTCIIHGASRPGDLGYQSELESLQKEHGLVYIPTVSRPADHPDWSGCHGRAEDRFLKSEIPWLEERMGMDSGSLSPEKAVV
;
A
#
# COMPACT_ATOMS: atom_id res chain seq x y z
N MET A 1 7.21 -54.17 17.13
CA MET A 1 8.19 -53.09 16.84
C MET A 1 7.51 -52.17 15.83
N ASP A 2 6.43 -51.57 16.35
CA ASP A 2 5.42 -50.93 15.54
C ASP A 2 5.23 -49.51 16.06
N ASP A 3 5.10 -48.60 15.09
CA ASP A 3 4.47 -47.29 15.21
C ASP A 3 5.08 -46.23 16.13
N ILE A 4 5.98 -45.46 15.56
CA ILE A 4 6.08 -44.04 15.86
C ILE A 4 5.96 -43.27 14.54
N LEU A 5 4.78 -43.29 13.95
CA LEU A 5 4.32 -42.23 13.06
C LEU A 5 3.55 -41.25 13.93
N ALA A 6 4.28 -40.37 14.60
CA ALA A 6 3.69 -39.18 15.17
C ALA A 6 3.11 -38.36 14.01
N GLY A 7 1.78 -38.40 13.87
CA GLY A 7 1.02 -37.53 12.98
C GLY A 7 1.22 -36.08 13.40
N GLY A 8 2.32 -35.47 12.98
CA GLY A 8 2.50 -34.03 13.05
C GLY A 8 1.35 -33.40 12.29
N ASN A 9 0.64 -32.49 12.94
CA ASN A 9 -0.48 -31.77 12.36
C ASN A 9 0.09 -30.91 11.21
N LEU A 10 0.09 -31.46 9.97
CA LEU A 10 0.55 -30.77 8.78
C LEU A 10 -0.26 -29.48 8.63
N GLY A 11 0.42 -28.35 8.51
CA GLY A 11 -0.22 -27.07 8.26
C GLY A 11 -1.09 -27.13 7.00
N LYS A 12 -2.21 -26.42 7.02
CA LYS A 12 -3.14 -26.42 5.89
C LYS A 12 -2.47 -25.86 4.64
N VAL A 13 -2.45 -26.62 3.56
CA VAL A 13 -2.01 -26.17 2.25
C VAL A 13 -3.09 -25.28 1.62
N LEU A 14 -2.67 -24.18 1.00
CA LEU A 14 -3.55 -23.26 0.29
C LEU A 14 -3.75 -23.75 -1.15
N ASP A 15 -4.99 -23.65 -1.61
CA ASP A 15 -5.33 -23.84 -3.02
C ASP A 15 -5.00 -22.56 -3.79
N LEU A 16 -3.92 -22.61 -4.60
CA LEU A 16 -3.39 -21.44 -5.29
C LEU A 16 -4.28 -21.11 -6.49
N ASN A 17 -4.82 -19.90 -6.51
CA ASN A 17 -5.89 -19.46 -7.42
C ASN A 17 -5.61 -18.12 -8.10
N ALA A 18 -4.35 -17.69 -8.13
CA ALA A 18 -3.91 -16.46 -8.78
C ALA A 18 -2.46 -16.59 -9.24
N THR A 19 -2.05 -15.71 -10.14
CA THR A 19 -0.71 -15.69 -10.74
C THR A 19 -0.07 -14.31 -10.58
N ILE A 20 1.20 -14.26 -10.22
CA ILE A 20 2.01 -13.03 -10.30
C ILE A 20 2.24 -12.73 -11.78
N VAL A 21 1.56 -11.73 -12.32
CA VAL A 21 1.67 -11.39 -13.75
C VAL A 21 2.73 -10.33 -14.04
N ASN A 22 3.10 -9.57 -13.02
CA ASN A 22 4.21 -8.64 -13.08
C ASN A 22 4.73 -8.35 -11.68
N ARG A 23 6.03 -8.05 -11.57
CA ARG A 23 6.65 -7.51 -10.37
C ARG A 23 7.62 -6.39 -10.74
N GLU A 24 7.64 -5.35 -9.94
CA GLU A 24 8.54 -4.22 -10.07
C GLU A 24 9.33 -4.06 -8.77
N ASP A 25 10.59 -4.48 -8.80
CA ASP A 25 11.47 -4.43 -7.63
C ASP A 25 12.07 -3.03 -7.51
N LEU A 26 11.65 -2.28 -6.49
CA LEU A 26 12.20 -0.96 -6.17
C LEU A 26 13.50 -1.09 -5.37
N SER A 27 13.61 -2.15 -4.57
CA SER A 27 14.82 -2.57 -3.86
C SER A 27 14.71 -4.06 -3.50
N ASP A 28 15.77 -4.64 -2.90
CA ASP A 28 15.76 -6.03 -2.40
C ASP A 28 14.64 -6.29 -1.36
N GLU A 29 14.12 -5.25 -0.75
CA GLU A 29 13.09 -5.34 0.31
C GLU A 29 11.75 -4.72 -0.08
N LEU A 30 11.61 -4.14 -1.27
CA LEU A 30 10.43 -3.36 -1.64
C LEU A 30 10.02 -3.64 -3.07
N THR A 31 8.81 -4.16 -3.25
CA THR A 31 8.31 -4.62 -4.55
C THR A 31 6.84 -4.24 -4.74
N ILE A 32 6.48 -3.85 -5.94
CA ILE A 32 5.10 -3.77 -6.41
C ILE A 32 4.78 -5.09 -7.11
N PHE A 33 3.81 -5.84 -6.58
CA PHE A 33 3.30 -7.07 -7.17
C PHE A 33 1.98 -6.82 -7.87
N ARG A 34 1.85 -7.27 -9.14
CA ARG A 34 0.58 -7.32 -9.86
C ARG A 34 0.15 -8.77 -9.98
N ILE A 35 -0.99 -9.08 -9.40
CA ILE A 35 -1.50 -10.45 -9.25
C ILE A 35 -2.84 -10.55 -9.96
N ARG A 36 -2.96 -11.52 -10.88
CA ARG A 36 -4.21 -11.83 -11.59
C ARG A 36 -4.85 -13.06 -10.97
N PRO A 37 -6.09 -12.97 -10.48
CA PRO A 37 -6.86 -14.15 -10.07
C PRO A 37 -7.24 -14.99 -11.30
N ASP A 38 -7.46 -16.29 -11.08
CA ASP A 38 -7.94 -17.20 -12.14
C ASP A 38 -9.40 -16.93 -12.50
N ALA A 39 -10.19 -16.51 -11.52
CA ALA A 39 -11.58 -16.11 -11.71
C ALA A 39 -11.65 -14.65 -12.19
N ASP A 40 -12.60 -14.38 -13.07
CA ASP A 40 -12.89 -13.01 -13.49
C ASP A 40 -13.23 -12.12 -12.29
N LEU A 41 -12.74 -10.88 -12.34
CA LEU A 41 -13.09 -9.88 -11.35
C LEU A 41 -14.56 -9.47 -11.52
N PRO A 42 -15.31 -9.28 -10.41
CA PRO A 42 -16.70 -8.85 -10.48
C PRO A 42 -16.86 -7.55 -11.27
N GLU A 43 -17.97 -7.39 -11.99
CA GLU A 43 -18.29 -6.15 -12.70
C GLU A 43 -18.51 -4.98 -11.72
N GLY A 44 -18.36 -3.75 -12.23
CA GLY A 44 -18.57 -2.52 -11.46
C GLY A 44 -17.50 -2.29 -10.39
N ASP A 45 -17.83 -1.50 -9.37
CA ASP A 45 -16.95 -1.20 -8.24
C ASP A 45 -16.99 -2.37 -7.25
N TRP A 46 -16.19 -3.39 -7.52
CA TRP A 46 -16.16 -4.65 -6.78
C TRP A 46 -15.43 -4.57 -5.43
N PHE A 47 -14.72 -3.47 -5.17
CA PHE A 47 -14.16 -3.11 -3.86
C PHE A 47 -14.17 -1.58 -3.69
N VAL A 48 -13.99 -1.14 -2.46
CA VAL A 48 -13.86 0.29 -2.14
C VAL A 48 -12.37 0.60 -1.91
N PRO A 49 -11.80 1.62 -2.59
CA PRO A 49 -10.42 2.03 -2.36
C PRO A 49 -10.08 2.22 -0.88
N GLY A 50 -8.92 1.72 -0.47
CA GLY A 50 -8.53 1.62 0.94
C GLY A 50 -8.72 0.22 1.55
N GLN A 51 -9.47 -0.67 0.91
CA GLN A 51 -9.60 -2.06 1.32
C GLN A 51 -8.34 -2.88 1.05
N TYR A 52 -8.28 -4.07 1.63
CA TYR A 52 -7.21 -5.05 1.47
C TYR A 52 -7.74 -6.39 0.97
N MET A 53 -6.85 -7.18 0.39
CA MET A 53 -7.05 -8.61 0.15
C MET A 53 -6.03 -9.44 0.91
N VAL A 54 -6.33 -10.73 1.11
CA VAL A 54 -5.42 -11.66 1.75
C VAL A 54 -4.65 -12.40 0.68
N ILE A 55 -3.33 -12.23 0.67
CA ILE A 55 -2.40 -12.98 -0.17
C ILE A 55 -1.82 -14.13 0.64
N GLY A 56 -1.58 -15.27 0.01
CA GLY A 56 -0.95 -16.42 0.63
C GLY A 56 -0.02 -17.16 -0.31
N VAL A 57 0.93 -17.88 0.29
CA VAL A 57 1.83 -18.80 -0.39
C VAL A 57 2.00 -20.07 0.45
N ASN A 58 2.34 -21.18 -0.20
CA ASN A 58 2.69 -22.41 0.50
C ASN A 58 4.19 -22.40 0.84
N ASN A 59 4.53 -22.84 2.04
CA ASN A 59 5.92 -23.03 2.40
C ASN A 59 6.46 -24.30 1.71
N VAL A 60 7.37 -24.10 0.77
CA VAL A 60 7.93 -25.21 -0.02
C VAL A 60 9.20 -25.80 0.61
N THR A 61 9.80 -25.10 1.57
CA THR A 61 11.01 -25.56 2.28
C THR A 61 10.70 -26.33 3.55
N GLN A 62 9.63 -25.94 4.24
CA GLN A 62 9.14 -26.57 5.47
C GLN A 62 7.66 -26.87 5.26
N VAL A 63 7.37 -27.91 4.49
CA VAL A 63 6.00 -28.24 4.05
C VAL A 63 5.05 -28.53 5.22
N GLU A 64 5.57 -28.95 6.36
CA GLU A 64 4.82 -29.16 7.59
C GLU A 64 4.20 -27.87 8.14
N LEU A 65 4.77 -26.71 7.83
CA LEU A 65 4.19 -25.41 8.23
C LEU A 65 2.98 -25.00 7.35
N GLY A 66 2.82 -25.66 6.21
CA GLY A 66 1.71 -25.39 5.28
C GLY A 66 1.76 -24.00 4.64
N GLY A 67 0.58 -23.47 4.35
CA GLY A 67 0.43 -22.15 3.75
C GLY A 67 0.41 -21.02 4.78
N VAL A 68 0.98 -19.88 4.40
CA VAL A 68 0.92 -18.64 5.17
C VAL A 68 0.17 -17.57 4.39
N GLN A 69 -0.67 -16.80 5.06
CA GLN A 69 -1.47 -15.72 4.44
C GLN A 69 -1.43 -14.46 5.31
N ARG A 70 -1.44 -13.29 4.66
CA ARG A 70 -1.51 -11.98 5.32
C ARG A 70 -2.37 -11.01 4.51
N PRO A 71 -3.08 -10.08 5.20
CA PRO A 71 -3.75 -8.98 4.55
C PRO A 71 -2.74 -8.02 3.94
N MET A 72 -2.98 -7.58 2.71
CA MET A 72 -2.22 -6.59 1.99
C MET A 72 -3.17 -5.56 1.39
N SER A 73 -2.92 -4.28 1.62
CA SER A 73 -3.73 -3.20 1.05
C SER A 73 -3.64 -3.22 -0.47
N ILE A 74 -4.78 -3.01 -1.13
CA ILE A 74 -4.86 -2.90 -2.57
C ILE A 74 -4.34 -1.53 -2.98
N ALA A 75 -3.48 -1.46 -4.00
CA ALA A 75 -2.95 -0.23 -4.56
C ALA A 75 -3.56 0.13 -5.93
N SER A 76 -4.10 -0.85 -6.67
CA SER A 76 -4.88 -0.57 -7.89
C SER A 76 -6.25 0.02 -7.54
N GLU A 77 -6.86 0.68 -8.51
CA GLU A 77 -8.25 1.15 -8.46
C GLU A 77 -9.24 0.03 -8.86
N PRO A 78 -10.54 0.13 -8.51
CA PRO A 78 -11.55 -0.86 -8.86
C PRO A 78 -11.75 -1.05 -10.37
N ALA A 79 -11.45 -0.03 -11.18
CA ALA A 79 -11.55 -0.06 -12.63
C ALA A 79 -10.44 -0.89 -13.30
N CYS A 80 -9.32 -1.15 -12.63
CA CYS A 80 -8.27 -2.02 -13.13
C CYS A 80 -8.77 -3.47 -13.17
N ARG A 81 -8.82 -4.09 -14.38
CA ARG A 81 -9.37 -5.43 -14.61
C ARG A 81 -8.31 -6.48 -14.92
N ASP A 82 -7.11 -6.05 -15.25
CA ASP A 82 -6.05 -6.95 -15.69
C ASP A 82 -5.34 -7.64 -14.52
N TYR A 83 -5.28 -6.97 -13.37
CA TYR A 83 -4.60 -7.43 -12.15
C TYR A 83 -5.06 -6.65 -10.92
N ILE A 84 -4.65 -7.13 -9.77
CA ILE A 84 -4.74 -6.42 -8.49
C ILE A 84 -3.31 -6.09 -8.06
N GLU A 85 -3.05 -4.82 -7.75
CA GLU A 85 -1.71 -4.34 -7.41
C GLU A 85 -1.53 -4.23 -5.89
N PHE A 86 -0.35 -4.63 -5.44
CA PHE A 86 0.03 -4.61 -4.03
C PHE A 86 1.44 -4.05 -3.87
N TYR A 87 1.62 -3.13 -2.95
CA TYR A 87 2.91 -2.55 -2.60
C TYR A 87 3.41 -3.16 -1.29
N ILE A 88 4.43 -4.01 -1.38
CA ILE A 88 4.82 -4.91 -0.29
C ILE A 88 6.30 -4.69 0.07
N ARG A 89 6.57 -4.62 1.39
CA ARG A 89 7.93 -4.66 1.92
C ARG A 89 8.23 -6.03 2.51
N ARG A 90 9.39 -6.56 2.23
CA ARG A 90 9.94 -7.75 2.88
C ARG A 90 10.27 -7.43 4.33
N VAL A 91 9.74 -8.23 5.25
CA VAL A 91 9.98 -8.05 6.69
C VAL A 91 11.41 -8.47 7.03
N ALA A 92 12.24 -7.54 7.49
CA ALA A 92 13.64 -7.83 7.81
C ALA A 92 13.79 -8.72 9.07
N ARG A 93 12.91 -8.53 10.07
CA ARG A 93 12.92 -9.25 11.34
C ARG A 93 11.53 -9.82 11.62
N PRO A 94 11.19 -11.00 11.07
CA PRO A 94 9.88 -11.59 11.27
C PRO A 94 9.71 -12.11 12.70
N GLU A 95 8.52 -11.90 13.27
CA GLU A 95 8.15 -12.50 14.57
C GLU A 95 7.74 -13.97 14.44
N SER A 96 7.40 -14.41 13.24
CA SER A 96 6.96 -15.78 12.93
C SER A 96 8.08 -16.55 12.21
N ASN A 97 8.14 -17.84 12.45
CA ASN A 97 8.99 -18.77 11.70
C ASN A 97 8.48 -19.07 10.28
N ASN A 98 7.26 -18.61 9.93
CA ASN A 98 6.66 -18.74 8.60
C ASN A 98 6.20 -17.36 8.08
N PRO A 99 7.12 -16.42 7.76
CA PRO A 99 6.77 -15.09 7.30
C PRO A 99 6.38 -15.08 5.82
N LEU A 100 5.18 -14.62 5.48
CA LEU A 100 4.68 -14.54 4.10
C LEU A 100 5.70 -13.91 3.15
N THR A 101 6.26 -12.76 3.51
CA THR A 101 7.11 -11.98 2.60
C THR A 101 8.41 -12.69 2.24
N HIS A 102 8.92 -13.58 3.11
CA HIS A 102 10.10 -14.38 2.79
C HIS A 102 9.84 -15.50 1.77
N HIS A 103 8.58 -15.94 1.65
CA HIS A 103 8.19 -16.91 0.64
C HIS A 103 7.69 -16.24 -0.64
N LEU A 104 7.14 -15.02 -0.54
CA LEU A 104 6.61 -14.27 -1.68
C LEU A 104 7.72 -13.61 -2.52
N PHE A 105 8.70 -13.00 -1.87
CA PHE A 105 9.76 -12.24 -2.55
C PHE A 105 10.67 -13.07 -3.49
N PRO A 106 10.97 -14.35 -3.22
CA PRO A 106 11.72 -15.18 -4.16
C PRO A 106 10.93 -15.60 -5.41
N LEU A 107 9.59 -15.44 -5.42
CA LEU A 107 8.75 -15.89 -6.53
C LEU A 107 8.90 -14.96 -7.73
N PRO A 108 9.25 -15.48 -8.93
CA PRO A 108 9.26 -14.70 -10.16
C PRO A 108 7.85 -14.48 -10.72
N GLU A 109 7.77 -13.71 -11.78
CA GLU A 109 6.57 -13.63 -12.62
C GLU A 109 6.20 -15.02 -13.15
N GLY A 110 4.91 -15.30 -13.28
CA GLY A 110 4.35 -16.58 -13.66
C GLY A 110 4.06 -17.53 -12.50
N GLU A 111 4.60 -17.27 -11.31
CA GLU A 111 4.38 -18.13 -10.15
C GLU A 111 2.99 -17.97 -9.53
N ARG A 112 2.55 -19.08 -8.93
CA ARG A 112 1.21 -19.22 -8.37
C ARG A 112 1.17 -18.78 -6.90
N VAL A 113 0.12 -18.02 -6.56
CA VAL A 113 -0.17 -17.56 -5.21
C VAL A 113 -1.64 -17.81 -4.85
N PHE A 114 -1.95 -17.76 -3.57
CA PHE A 114 -3.32 -17.71 -3.09
C PHE A 114 -3.77 -16.27 -2.96
N LEU A 115 -4.97 -15.98 -3.43
CA LEU A 115 -5.64 -14.70 -3.26
C LEU A 115 -7.06 -14.94 -2.74
N ARG A 116 -7.41 -14.39 -1.58
CA ARG A 116 -8.76 -14.52 -1.06
C ARG A 116 -9.73 -13.70 -1.92
N PRO A 117 -10.81 -14.29 -2.46
CA PRO A 117 -11.62 -13.63 -3.50
C PRO A 117 -12.32 -12.34 -3.08
N LYS A 118 -12.57 -12.13 -1.79
CA LYS A 118 -13.35 -10.98 -1.29
C LYS A 118 -12.46 -9.97 -0.60
N PRO A 119 -12.39 -8.73 -1.09
CA PRO A 119 -11.79 -7.60 -0.39
C PRO A 119 -12.45 -7.36 0.96
N LYS A 120 -11.72 -6.80 1.91
CA LYS A 120 -12.16 -6.48 3.26
C LYS A 120 -11.50 -5.18 3.74
N GLY A 121 -12.02 -4.65 4.84
CA GLY A 121 -11.48 -3.47 5.51
C GLY A 121 -12.48 -2.31 5.52
N HIS A 122 -12.32 -1.45 6.51
CA HIS A 122 -13.17 -0.27 6.73
C HIS A 122 -12.39 1.04 6.58
N PHE A 123 -11.09 0.94 6.27
CA PHE A 123 -10.24 2.11 6.03
C PHE A 123 -10.49 2.64 4.61
N THR A 124 -11.66 3.23 4.41
CA THR A 124 -12.12 3.80 3.13
C THR A 124 -12.67 5.19 3.39
N VAL A 125 -12.63 6.09 2.41
CA VAL A 125 -13.19 7.44 2.57
C VAL A 125 -14.67 7.38 2.99
N PRO A 126 -15.56 6.63 2.31
CA PRO A 126 -16.95 6.53 2.76
C PRO A 126 -17.11 5.93 4.17
N GLY A 127 -16.24 4.98 4.54
CA GLY A 127 -16.32 4.26 5.83
C GLY A 127 -15.74 5.03 7.01
N THR A 128 -14.90 6.03 6.78
CA THR A 128 -14.20 6.80 7.83
C THR A 128 -14.74 8.22 7.99
N VAL A 129 -14.83 8.97 6.90
CA VAL A 129 -15.20 10.40 6.95
C VAL A 129 -16.51 10.72 6.24
N GLY A 130 -17.03 9.78 5.47
CA GLY A 130 -18.25 9.97 4.65
C GLY A 130 -17.92 10.28 3.19
N ALA A 131 -18.79 9.81 2.28
CA ALA A 131 -18.59 9.96 0.85
C ALA A 131 -18.68 11.42 0.37
N ASP A 132 -19.49 12.23 1.06
CA ASP A 132 -19.75 13.63 0.71
C ASP A 132 -18.86 14.62 1.46
N ASP A 133 -17.83 14.14 2.17
CA ASP A 133 -16.89 15.00 2.88
C ASP A 133 -16.06 15.82 1.88
N ASP A 134 -16.16 17.17 1.97
CA ASP A 134 -15.51 18.11 1.06
C ASP A 134 -14.28 18.81 1.65
N ARG A 135 -13.88 18.42 2.87
CA ARG A 135 -12.66 18.92 3.52
C ARG A 135 -11.41 18.44 2.79
N TRP A 136 -10.31 19.09 3.05
CA TRP A 136 -9.00 18.55 2.68
C TRP A 136 -8.80 17.14 3.24
N LYS A 137 -8.32 16.22 2.42
CA LYS A 137 -7.90 14.88 2.82
C LYS A 137 -6.38 14.84 2.87
N ILE A 138 -5.82 14.69 4.07
CA ILE A 138 -4.38 14.60 4.28
C ILE A 138 -4.04 13.15 4.59
N TYR A 139 -3.54 12.45 3.61
CA TYR A 139 -3.13 11.05 3.73
C TYR A 139 -1.69 10.96 4.22
N VAL A 140 -1.49 10.43 5.41
CA VAL A 140 -0.16 10.28 6.03
C VAL A 140 0.26 8.83 5.96
N SER A 141 1.37 8.55 5.29
CA SER A 141 1.88 7.20 5.10
C SER A 141 3.35 7.06 5.46
N ALA A 142 3.73 5.87 5.90
CA ALA A 142 5.11 5.45 6.05
C ALA A 142 5.35 4.17 5.23
N GLY A 143 6.30 4.21 4.31
CA GLY A 143 6.62 3.09 3.42
C GLY A 143 5.39 2.56 2.67
N THR A 144 5.14 1.25 2.78
CA THR A 144 4.04 0.58 2.06
C THR A 144 2.63 0.90 2.57
N GLY A 145 2.51 1.63 3.67
CA GLY A 145 1.23 2.22 4.09
C GLY A 145 0.64 3.21 3.08
N LEU A 146 1.40 3.56 2.04
CA LEU A 146 0.94 4.37 0.92
C LEU A 146 -0.09 3.65 0.04
N ALA A 147 -0.06 2.32 -0.07
CA ALA A 147 -0.89 1.54 -1.00
C ALA A 147 -2.38 1.92 -1.03
N PRO A 148 -3.11 2.02 0.10
CA PRO A 148 -4.52 2.39 0.08
C PRO A 148 -4.76 3.80 -0.49
N PHE A 149 -3.84 4.74 -0.28
CA PHE A 149 -3.97 6.11 -0.77
C PHE A 149 -3.72 6.20 -2.29
N VAL A 150 -2.82 5.37 -2.83
CA VAL A 150 -2.64 5.24 -4.29
C VAL A 150 -3.94 4.73 -4.92
N SER A 151 -4.56 3.70 -4.34
CA SER A 151 -5.86 3.19 -4.81
C SER A 151 -6.95 4.28 -4.80
N ILE A 152 -7.02 5.09 -3.73
CA ILE A 152 -8.00 6.17 -3.59
C ILE A 152 -7.80 7.24 -4.68
N VAL A 153 -6.58 7.75 -4.86
CA VAL A 153 -6.36 8.85 -5.82
C VAL A 153 -6.51 8.39 -7.26
N ARG A 154 -6.18 7.15 -7.59
CA ARG A 154 -6.42 6.56 -8.92
C ARG A 154 -7.92 6.40 -9.20
N ASP A 155 -8.69 5.94 -8.20
CA ASP A 155 -10.13 5.85 -8.33
C ASP A 155 -10.78 7.22 -8.45
N ASP A 156 -10.35 8.21 -7.66
CA ASP A 156 -10.84 9.59 -7.77
C ASP A 156 -10.68 10.11 -9.21
N LEU A 157 -9.53 9.91 -9.83
CA LEU A 157 -9.30 10.30 -11.21
C LEU A 157 -10.16 9.52 -12.21
N THR A 158 -10.26 8.21 -12.04
CA THR A 158 -11.09 7.35 -12.91
C THR A 158 -12.56 7.77 -12.88
N GLN A 159 -13.03 8.20 -11.71
CA GLN A 159 -14.39 8.71 -11.51
C GLN A 159 -14.54 10.21 -11.87
N GLY A 160 -13.50 10.85 -12.38
CA GLY A 160 -13.50 12.28 -12.74
C GLY A 160 -13.53 13.22 -11.52
N ARG A 161 -13.18 12.74 -10.33
CA ARG A 161 -13.10 13.56 -9.13
C ARG A 161 -11.80 14.36 -9.09
N SER A 162 -11.85 15.58 -8.53
CA SER A 162 -10.69 16.47 -8.40
C SER A 162 -9.79 16.07 -7.23
N LEU A 163 -8.48 16.18 -7.42
CA LEU A 163 -7.48 16.01 -6.36
C LEU A 163 -7.04 17.32 -5.69
N ASN A 164 -7.66 18.47 -6.02
CA ASN A 164 -7.25 19.79 -5.53
C ASN A 164 -7.33 19.98 -4.01
N LYS A 165 -8.05 19.11 -3.31
CA LYS A 165 -8.11 19.07 -1.84
C LYS A 165 -7.54 17.77 -1.28
N THR A 166 -6.54 17.20 -1.95
CA THR A 166 -5.89 15.97 -1.53
C THR A 166 -4.40 16.22 -1.32
N CYS A 167 -3.89 15.87 -0.15
CA CYS A 167 -2.49 15.94 0.21
C CYS A 167 -2.01 14.54 0.62
N ILE A 168 -0.89 14.09 0.05
CA ILE A 168 -0.22 12.85 0.45
C ILE A 168 1.13 13.20 1.06
N ILE A 169 1.31 12.91 2.35
CA ILE A 169 2.59 12.98 3.04
C ILE A 169 3.15 11.56 3.09
N HIS A 170 4.20 11.31 2.29
CA HIS A 170 4.80 9.98 2.15
C HIS A 170 6.17 9.92 2.79
N GLY A 171 6.26 9.24 3.92
CA GLY A 171 7.50 9.01 4.66
C GLY A 171 8.20 7.72 4.23
N ALA A 172 9.52 7.79 4.01
CA ALA A 172 10.38 6.65 3.78
C ALA A 172 11.68 6.74 4.59
N SER A 173 12.44 5.65 4.68
CA SER A 173 13.76 5.69 5.30
C SER A 173 14.78 6.33 4.36
N ARG A 174 14.72 6.03 3.07
CA ARG A 174 15.64 6.46 2.02
C ARG A 174 14.86 6.90 0.77
N PRO A 175 15.44 7.71 -0.12
CA PRO A 175 14.76 8.13 -1.35
C PRO A 175 14.30 6.95 -2.24
N GLY A 176 15.14 5.92 -2.40
CA GLY A 176 14.81 4.71 -3.16
C GLY A 176 13.67 3.86 -2.57
N ASP A 177 13.23 4.17 -1.34
CA ASP A 177 12.07 3.53 -0.70
C ASP A 177 10.74 4.26 -0.96
N LEU A 178 10.77 5.38 -1.72
CA LEU A 178 9.59 6.15 -2.10
C LEU A 178 8.94 5.57 -3.35
N GLY A 179 8.24 4.45 -3.22
CA GLY A 179 7.47 3.88 -4.31
C GLY A 179 6.37 4.83 -4.79
N TYR A 180 6.01 4.73 -6.07
CA TYR A 180 5.03 5.61 -6.75
C TYR A 180 5.42 7.10 -6.80
N GLN A 181 6.67 7.47 -6.45
CA GLN A 181 7.07 8.88 -6.42
C GLN A 181 6.81 9.57 -7.76
N SER A 182 7.26 8.99 -8.87
CA SER A 182 7.08 9.57 -10.20
C SER A 182 5.61 9.74 -10.58
N GLU A 183 4.76 8.78 -10.22
CA GLU A 183 3.32 8.85 -10.45
C GLU A 183 2.69 10.00 -9.64
N LEU A 184 2.97 10.07 -8.33
CA LEU A 184 2.43 11.11 -7.45
C LEU A 184 2.92 12.51 -7.83
N GLU A 185 4.16 12.64 -8.30
CA GLU A 185 4.70 13.90 -8.86
C GLU A 185 3.99 14.31 -10.15
N SER A 186 3.63 13.35 -11.02
CA SER A 186 2.80 13.63 -12.20
C SER A 186 1.41 14.08 -11.82
N LEU A 187 0.77 13.40 -10.85
CA LEU A 187 -0.54 13.79 -10.33
C LEU A 187 -0.53 15.19 -9.70
N GLN A 188 0.57 15.56 -9.03
CA GLN A 188 0.75 16.93 -8.52
C GLN A 188 0.76 17.96 -9.65
N LYS A 189 1.48 17.69 -10.74
CA LYS A 189 1.60 18.62 -11.87
C LYS A 189 0.32 18.76 -12.69
N GLU A 190 -0.39 17.64 -12.87
CA GLU A 190 -1.47 17.54 -13.84
C GLU A 190 -2.87 17.65 -13.20
N HIS A 191 -3.01 17.25 -11.93
CA HIS A 191 -4.32 17.08 -11.28
C HIS A 191 -4.45 17.81 -9.94
N GLY A 192 -3.45 18.61 -9.54
CA GLY A 192 -3.52 19.46 -8.35
C GLY A 192 -3.38 18.70 -7.01
N LEU A 193 -2.96 17.43 -7.03
CA LEU A 193 -2.56 16.73 -5.82
C LEU A 193 -1.41 17.47 -5.13
N VAL A 194 -1.44 17.57 -3.80
CA VAL A 194 -0.26 18.01 -3.03
C VAL A 194 0.52 16.77 -2.58
N TYR A 195 1.73 16.57 -3.13
CA TYR A 195 2.59 15.46 -2.75
C TYR A 195 3.81 15.95 -1.96
N ILE A 196 4.01 15.37 -0.79
CA ILE A 196 5.09 15.72 0.16
C ILE A 196 5.88 14.47 0.52
N PRO A 197 6.90 14.10 -0.29
CA PRO A 197 7.81 13.03 0.07
C PRO A 197 8.77 13.49 1.17
N THR A 198 9.00 12.66 2.19
CA THR A 198 9.92 12.94 3.29
C THR A 198 10.79 11.73 3.59
N VAL A 199 12.07 11.97 3.89
CA VAL A 199 13.06 10.92 4.15
C VAL A 199 13.64 11.09 5.56
N SER A 200 13.59 10.01 6.35
CA SER A 200 14.03 10.04 7.75
C SER A 200 15.53 9.80 7.93
N ARG A 201 16.25 9.35 6.89
CA ARG A 201 17.71 9.15 6.91
C ARG A 201 18.40 9.90 5.76
N PRO A 202 18.27 11.22 5.70
CA PRO A 202 18.81 12.02 4.59
C PRO A 202 20.35 12.06 4.58
N ALA A 203 21.01 11.87 5.71
CA ALA A 203 22.47 11.93 5.81
C ALA A 203 23.17 10.89 4.92
N ASP A 204 22.53 9.76 4.64
CA ASP A 204 23.04 8.71 3.76
C ASP A 204 22.83 9.06 2.27
N HIS A 205 22.16 10.16 1.95
CA HIS A 205 21.71 10.55 0.61
C HIS A 205 21.87 12.06 0.40
N PRO A 206 23.09 12.57 0.18
CA PRO A 206 23.37 14.02 0.09
C PRO A 206 22.66 14.71 -1.07
N ASP A 207 22.27 13.96 -2.11
CA ASP A 207 21.55 14.48 -3.28
C ASP A 207 20.03 14.63 -3.02
N TRP A 208 19.53 14.22 -1.86
CA TRP A 208 18.13 14.35 -1.51
C TRP A 208 17.79 15.80 -1.14
N SER A 209 16.96 16.44 -1.96
CA SER A 209 16.50 17.83 -1.80
C SER A 209 15.07 17.98 -1.26
N GLY A 210 14.38 16.87 -1.02
CA GLY A 210 13.02 16.84 -0.47
C GLY A 210 12.99 17.05 1.05
N CYS A 211 11.82 16.87 1.65
CA CYS A 211 11.63 17.02 3.08
C CYS A 211 12.42 15.98 3.88
N HIS A 212 12.91 16.40 5.06
CA HIS A 212 13.63 15.56 5.99
C HIS A 212 12.76 15.23 7.21
N GLY A 213 12.98 14.08 7.84
CA GLY A 213 12.26 13.62 9.02
C GLY A 213 11.16 12.63 8.69
N ARG A 214 10.32 12.36 9.66
CA ARG A 214 9.18 11.45 9.52
C ARG A 214 7.96 12.17 8.97
N ALA A 215 7.00 11.40 8.44
CA ALA A 215 5.76 11.97 7.89
C ALA A 215 4.98 12.76 8.94
N GLU A 216 4.89 12.24 10.17
CA GLU A 216 4.22 12.91 11.29
C GLU A 216 4.88 14.22 11.75
N ASP A 217 6.16 14.42 11.45
CA ASP A 217 6.87 15.66 11.81
C ASP A 217 6.26 16.89 11.09
N ARG A 218 5.56 16.69 9.98
CA ARG A 218 4.84 17.75 9.24
C ARG A 218 3.71 18.39 10.04
N PHE A 219 3.28 17.77 11.15
CA PHE A 219 2.27 18.30 12.08
C PHE A 219 2.84 18.93 13.33
N LEU A 220 4.16 19.09 13.43
CA LEU A 220 4.77 19.90 14.49
C LEU A 220 4.35 21.36 14.33
N LYS A 221 4.15 22.07 15.46
CA LYS A 221 3.68 23.46 15.44
C LYS A 221 4.53 24.38 14.57
N SER A 222 5.83 24.12 14.47
CA SER A 222 6.75 24.86 13.59
C SER A 222 6.54 24.59 12.10
N GLU A 223 5.98 23.43 11.73
CA GLU A 223 5.79 22.98 10.36
C GLU A 223 4.40 23.30 9.80
N ILE A 224 3.41 23.52 10.66
CA ILE A 224 2.02 23.81 10.24
C ILE A 224 1.94 24.97 9.24
N PRO A 225 2.58 26.14 9.44
CA PRO A 225 2.48 27.22 8.47
C PRO A 225 3.02 26.85 7.08
N TRP A 226 4.10 26.06 7.04
CA TRP A 226 4.66 25.56 5.79
C TRP A 226 3.71 24.53 5.12
N LEU A 227 3.09 23.66 5.91
CA LEU A 227 2.12 22.68 5.38
C LEU A 227 0.89 23.40 4.79
N GLU A 228 0.36 24.43 5.47
CA GLU A 228 -0.75 25.25 4.98
C GLU A 228 -0.39 25.94 3.65
N GLU A 229 0.79 26.53 3.56
CA GLU A 229 1.28 27.15 2.33
C GLU A 229 1.37 26.13 1.19
N ARG A 230 1.92 24.94 1.44
CA ARG A 230 2.02 23.86 0.47
C ARG A 230 0.64 23.39 -0.03
N MET A 231 -0.37 23.41 0.82
CA MET A 231 -1.75 23.06 0.49
C MET A 231 -2.53 24.26 -0.10
N GLY A 232 -1.94 25.44 -0.21
CA GLY A 232 -2.63 26.65 -0.66
C GLY A 232 -3.72 27.11 0.31
N MET A 233 -3.56 26.86 1.61
CA MET A 233 -4.45 27.27 2.67
C MET A 233 -3.99 28.59 3.29
N ASP A 234 -4.93 29.36 3.87
CA ASP A 234 -4.58 30.56 4.64
C ASP A 234 -3.86 30.17 5.92
N SER A 235 -2.89 30.98 6.34
CA SER A 235 -2.12 30.76 7.58
C SER A 235 -3.04 30.68 8.80
N GLY A 236 -2.85 29.65 9.63
CA GLY A 236 -3.65 29.39 10.82
C GLY A 236 -5.05 28.82 10.53
N SER A 237 -5.28 28.33 9.31
CA SER A 237 -6.58 27.80 8.90
C SER A 237 -6.71 26.29 8.99
N LEU A 238 -5.61 25.56 9.20
CA LEU A 238 -5.63 24.10 9.34
C LEU A 238 -6.35 23.70 10.62
N SER A 239 -7.54 23.17 10.47
CA SER A 239 -8.41 22.78 11.59
C SER A 239 -9.25 21.55 11.20
N PRO A 240 -9.85 20.84 12.17
CA PRO A 240 -10.71 19.68 11.89
C PRO A 240 -11.94 20.00 11.02
N GLU A 241 -12.38 21.25 10.97
CA GLU A 241 -13.49 21.69 10.12
C GLU A 241 -13.07 21.83 8.65
N LYS A 242 -11.77 22.00 8.38
CA LYS A 242 -11.23 22.23 7.03
C LYS A 242 -10.42 21.06 6.48
N ALA A 243 -9.90 20.22 7.34
CA ALA A 243 -9.08 19.08 6.94
C ALA A 243 -9.33 17.85 7.82
N VAL A 244 -9.15 16.66 7.22
CA VAL A 244 -9.13 15.36 7.87
C VAL A 244 -7.80 14.67 7.59
N VAL A 245 -7.25 14.02 8.62
CA VAL A 245 -5.95 13.32 8.57
C VAL A 245 -6.17 11.82 8.76
#